data_31511e916e7169df92b8f6dc706eb72b
#
_entry.id   31511e916e7169df92b8f6dc706eb72b
#
_cell.length_a   1.000
_cell.length_b   1.000
_cell.length_c   1.000
_cell.angle_alpha   90.00
_cell.angle_beta   90.00
_cell.angle_gamma   90.00
#
_symmetry.space_group_name_H-M   'P 1'
#
loop_
_entity.id
_entity.type
_entity.pdbx_description
1 polymer ?
#
loop_
_entity_poly.entity_id
_entity_poly.type
_entity_poly.pdbx_seq_one_letter_code
_entity_poly.pdbx_strand_id
1 'polypeptide(L)'
;MRQSAVTFKAKGLNFEGVVATPDESGAKFPGVVICHPHPLFGGNMDNNVVLAVTYSLAQRGFATLRFNFRGVGNSEGEHTRGEQEYQEAVAAMAVLQAWPGVDTKRIGLAGYSFGTRVILSHPEVQKKPRAFALISPSFEALDTATLKKNERPKLIVTGDRDKLIRSENLQPVLQSFACPPTFKLVPGVDHYWMGQEDLLVAEVGPFFAENLA
;
A
#
# COMPACT_ATOMS: atom_id res chain seq x y z
N MET A 1 15.86 -11.78 6.04
CA MET A 1 15.43 -10.53 5.36
C MET A 1 16.50 -9.47 5.54
N ARG A 2 16.95 -8.85 4.45
CA ARG A 2 17.91 -7.75 4.46
C ARG A 2 17.18 -6.42 4.26
N GLN A 3 17.52 -5.39 5.02
CA GLN A 3 16.96 -4.05 4.88
C GLN A 3 18.05 -3.06 4.42
N SER A 4 17.69 -2.15 3.51
CA SER A 4 18.56 -1.12 2.96
C SER A 4 17.83 0.21 2.96
N ALA A 5 18.38 1.22 3.65
CA ALA A 5 17.89 2.58 3.53
C ALA A 5 18.17 3.12 2.12
N VAL A 6 17.22 3.85 1.58
CA VAL A 6 17.31 4.46 0.26
C VAL A 6 16.84 5.91 0.30
N THR A 7 17.43 6.72 -0.56
CA THR A 7 16.93 8.06 -0.90
C THR A 7 16.64 8.09 -2.39
N PHE A 8 15.48 8.61 -2.77
CA PHE A 8 15.08 8.72 -4.17
C PHE A 8 14.44 10.08 -4.46
N LYS A 9 14.32 10.41 -5.75
CA LYS A 9 13.77 11.71 -6.17
C LYS A 9 12.41 11.55 -6.86
N ALA A 10 11.49 12.45 -6.52
CA ALA A 10 10.25 12.70 -7.28
C ALA A 10 10.08 14.20 -7.47
N LYS A 11 9.92 14.64 -8.73
CA LYS A 11 9.71 16.06 -9.09
C LYS A 11 10.70 17.05 -8.45
N GLY A 12 11.95 16.64 -8.30
CA GLY A 12 13.03 17.49 -7.76
C GLY A 12 13.23 17.39 -6.25
N LEU A 13 12.30 16.82 -5.51
CA LEU A 13 12.38 16.61 -4.06
C LEU A 13 12.99 15.24 -3.73
N ASN A 14 13.68 15.16 -2.58
CA ASN A 14 14.26 13.92 -2.05
C ASN A 14 13.31 13.26 -1.06
N PHE A 15 13.23 11.93 -1.12
CA PHE A 15 12.38 11.10 -0.26
C PHE A 15 13.20 9.96 0.32
N GLU A 16 12.93 9.65 1.59
CA GLU A 16 13.53 8.52 2.28
C GLU A 16 12.64 7.28 2.22
N GLY A 17 13.25 6.12 2.25
CA GLY A 17 12.55 4.85 2.33
C GLY A 17 13.45 3.72 2.77
N VAL A 18 12.86 2.54 2.92
CA VAL A 18 13.57 1.31 3.25
C VAL A 18 13.10 0.20 2.32
N VAL A 19 14.03 -0.36 1.57
CA VAL A 19 13.82 -1.59 0.81
C VAL A 19 14.13 -2.78 1.70
N ALA A 20 13.19 -3.71 1.81
CA ALA A 20 13.42 -5.01 2.43
C ALA A 20 13.39 -6.10 1.35
N THR A 21 14.37 -7.00 1.34
CA THR A 21 14.48 -8.11 0.40
C THR A 21 14.59 -9.45 1.12
N PRO A 22 14.10 -10.54 0.50
CA PRO A 22 14.38 -11.89 0.99
C PRO A 22 15.89 -12.17 1.08
N ASP A 23 16.28 -13.12 1.91
CA ASP A 23 17.69 -13.56 2.00
C ASP A 23 18.08 -14.51 0.88
N GLU A 24 17.13 -15.03 0.13
CA GLU A 24 17.35 -16.01 -0.93
C GLU A 24 17.99 -15.35 -2.16
N SER A 25 19.02 -16.01 -2.70
CA SER A 25 19.69 -15.62 -3.93
C SER A 25 19.31 -16.58 -5.08
N GLY A 26 19.04 -16.05 -6.27
CA GLY A 26 18.95 -16.83 -7.50
C GLY A 26 17.65 -16.72 -8.30
N ALA A 27 16.48 -16.55 -7.69
CA ALA A 27 15.23 -16.28 -8.40
C ALA A 27 14.85 -14.81 -8.32
N LYS A 28 14.14 -14.31 -9.35
CA LYS A 28 13.52 -12.98 -9.25
C LYS A 28 12.28 -13.06 -8.33
N PHE A 29 12.16 -12.12 -7.43
CA PHE A 29 11.06 -12.02 -6.49
C PHE A 29 10.08 -10.88 -6.83
N PRO A 30 8.79 -11.04 -6.51
CA PRO A 30 7.83 -9.96 -6.68
C PRO A 30 8.13 -8.80 -5.73
N GLY A 31 7.62 -7.61 -6.04
CA GLY A 31 7.80 -6.43 -5.21
C GLY A 31 6.49 -5.75 -4.83
N VAL A 32 6.42 -5.20 -3.63
CA VAL A 32 5.26 -4.42 -3.16
C VAL A 32 5.72 -3.10 -2.57
N VAL A 33 5.18 -1.99 -3.07
CA VAL A 33 5.34 -0.67 -2.44
C VAL A 33 4.22 -0.47 -1.44
N ILE A 34 4.53 0.12 -0.28
CA ILE A 34 3.59 0.31 0.83
C ILE A 34 3.51 1.79 1.19
N CYS A 35 2.32 2.37 1.05
CA CYS A 35 1.99 3.76 1.34
C CYS A 35 1.43 3.89 2.77
N HIS A 36 2.04 4.74 3.59
CA HIS A 36 1.71 4.90 5.01
C HIS A 36 0.43 5.73 5.25
N PRO A 37 -0.13 5.71 6.49
CA PRO A 37 -1.32 6.47 6.85
C PRO A 37 -1.04 7.98 6.95
N HIS A 38 -2.04 8.74 7.40
CA HIS A 38 -2.07 10.20 7.29
C HIS A 38 -0.91 10.91 8.01
N PRO A 39 -0.08 11.69 7.29
CA PRO A 39 1.09 12.39 7.85
C PRO A 39 0.78 13.24 9.07
N LEU A 40 -0.28 14.06 9.00
CA LEU A 40 -0.63 14.99 10.08
C LEU A 40 -1.17 14.31 11.36
N PHE A 41 -1.42 13.00 11.30
CA PHE A 41 -1.81 12.18 12.47
C PHE A 41 -0.70 11.20 12.90
N GLY A 42 0.56 11.55 12.61
CA GLY A 42 1.72 10.74 12.99
C GLY A 42 2.01 9.56 12.06
N GLY A 43 1.33 9.50 10.90
CA GLY A 43 1.60 8.47 9.90
C GLY A 43 2.98 8.63 9.29
N ASN A 44 3.71 7.52 9.24
CA ASN A 44 5.04 7.43 8.64
C ASN A 44 5.32 5.97 8.21
N MET A 45 6.47 5.74 7.55
CA MET A 45 6.84 4.42 7.02
C MET A 45 7.09 3.35 8.10
N ASP A 46 7.24 3.74 9.35
CA ASP A 46 7.45 2.82 10.50
C ASP A 46 6.18 2.59 11.32
N ASN A 47 5.01 2.99 10.80
CA ASN A 47 3.72 2.68 11.38
C ASN A 47 3.52 1.15 11.52
N ASN A 48 2.82 0.71 12.58
CA ASN A 48 2.59 -0.71 12.88
C ASN A 48 2.05 -1.52 11.70
N VAL A 49 1.03 -1.02 11.02
CA VAL A 49 0.42 -1.69 9.84
C VAL A 49 1.43 -1.79 8.68
N VAL A 50 2.17 -0.71 8.40
CA VAL A 50 3.18 -0.69 7.33
C VAL A 50 4.29 -1.71 7.62
N LEU A 51 4.78 -1.76 8.86
CA LEU A 51 5.80 -2.73 9.27
C LEU A 51 5.29 -4.17 9.22
N ALA A 52 4.08 -4.42 9.73
CA ALA A 52 3.49 -5.76 9.72
C ALA A 52 3.36 -6.31 8.28
N VAL A 53 2.84 -5.49 7.35
CA VAL A 53 2.75 -5.87 5.92
C VAL A 53 4.14 -6.09 5.33
N THR A 54 5.10 -5.20 5.62
CA THR A 54 6.50 -5.33 5.17
C THR A 54 7.10 -6.67 5.58
N TYR A 55 7.04 -7.00 6.87
CA TYR A 55 7.63 -8.22 7.41
C TYR A 55 6.92 -9.48 6.90
N SER A 56 5.60 -9.48 6.88
CA SER A 56 4.81 -10.61 6.37
C SER A 56 5.11 -10.93 4.90
N LEU A 57 5.23 -9.90 4.06
CA LEU A 57 5.55 -10.09 2.64
C LEU A 57 7.00 -10.55 2.45
N ALA A 58 7.95 -9.98 3.21
CA ALA A 58 9.35 -10.41 3.13
C ALA A 58 9.54 -11.88 3.52
N GLN A 59 8.81 -12.38 4.54
CA GLN A 59 8.79 -13.79 4.91
C GLN A 59 8.21 -14.70 3.82
N ARG A 60 7.40 -14.15 2.92
CA ARG A 60 6.82 -14.86 1.76
C ARG A 60 7.66 -14.71 0.48
N GLY A 61 8.87 -14.21 0.58
CA GLY A 61 9.77 -14.07 -0.58
C GLY A 61 9.52 -12.83 -1.44
N PHE A 62 8.86 -11.80 -0.91
CA PHE A 62 8.65 -10.52 -1.61
C PHE A 62 9.73 -9.50 -1.24
N ALA A 63 10.15 -8.67 -2.20
CA ALA A 63 10.75 -7.40 -1.89
C ALA A 63 9.67 -6.38 -1.52
N THR A 64 9.95 -5.51 -0.57
CA THR A 64 9.06 -4.41 -0.22
C THR A 64 9.80 -3.08 -0.20
N LEU A 65 9.10 -2.00 -0.50
CA LEU A 65 9.59 -0.63 -0.28
C LEU A 65 8.53 0.14 0.49
N ARG A 66 8.87 0.52 1.72
CA ARG A 66 8.13 1.51 2.50
C ARG A 66 8.88 2.83 2.48
N PHE A 67 8.18 3.93 2.44
CA PHE A 67 8.79 5.26 2.31
C PHE A 67 7.97 6.32 3.04
N ASN A 68 8.57 7.46 3.34
CA ASN A 68 7.88 8.61 3.90
C ASN A 68 7.38 9.54 2.79
N PHE A 69 6.09 9.88 2.82
CA PHE A 69 5.52 10.92 1.98
C PHE A 69 6.14 12.29 2.30
N ARG A 70 5.94 13.26 1.43
CA ARG A 70 6.38 14.64 1.60
C ARG A 70 6.03 15.21 2.97
N GLY A 71 6.99 15.94 3.57
CA GLY A 71 6.84 16.56 4.89
C GLY A 71 6.89 15.58 6.07
N VAL A 72 7.29 14.31 5.86
CA VAL A 72 7.44 13.30 6.92
C VAL A 72 8.90 12.87 7.03
N GLY A 73 9.44 12.86 8.25
CA GLY A 73 10.82 12.46 8.52
C GLY A 73 11.81 13.32 7.74
N ASN A 74 12.70 12.67 6.98
CA ASN A 74 13.67 13.36 6.12
C ASN A 74 13.17 13.55 4.67
N SER A 75 11.93 13.24 4.37
CA SER A 75 11.32 13.49 3.07
C SER A 75 10.99 14.97 2.91
N GLU A 76 11.47 15.57 1.81
CA GLU A 76 11.29 16.98 1.51
C GLU A 76 9.85 17.33 1.10
N GLY A 77 9.56 18.64 1.06
CA GLY A 77 8.27 19.20 0.65
C GLY A 77 7.27 19.30 1.79
N GLU A 78 6.02 19.62 1.43
CA GLU A 78 4.93 19.80 2.37
C GLU A 78 3.75 18.91 1.99
N HIS A 79 3.00 18.45 3.00
CA HIS A 79 1.81 17.62 2.80
C HIS A 79 0.74 18.36 1.99
N THR A 80 0.24 17.72 0.91
CA THR A 80 -0.73 18.30 -0.03
C THR A 80 -2.11 17.62 0.03
N ARG A 81 -2.43 16.95 1.12
CA ARG A 81 -3.72 16.26 1.36
C ARG A 81 -4.08 15.20 0.31
N GLY A 82 -3.08 14.60 -0.33
CA GLY A 82 -3.25 13.56 -1.33
C GLY A 82 -3.17 14.05 -2.78
N GLU A 83 -3.04 15.37 -3.02
CA GLU A 83 -3.01 15.92 -4.38
C GLU A 83 -1.73 15.59 -5.15
N GLN A 84 -0.59 15.53 -4.48
CA GLN A 84 0.70 15.30 -5.10
C GLN A 84 1.44 14.06 -4.58
N GLU A 85 1.04 13.47 -3.46
CA GLU A 85 1.68 12.32 -2.81
C GLU A 85 1.74 11.06 -3.71
N TYR A 86 0.93 11.00 -4.77
CA TYR A 86 1.05 9.96 -5.79
C TYR A 86 2.39 9.96 -6.52
N GLN A 87 3.07 11.12 -6.61
CA GLN A 87 4.34 11.26 -7.30
C GLN A 87 5.45 10.47 -6.60
N GLU A 88 5.45 10.49 -5.26
CA GLU A 88 6.39 9.71 -4.47
C GLU A 88 6.10 8.21 -4.60
N ALA A 89 4.83 7.82 -4.58
CA ALA A 89 4.45 6.42 -4.76
C ALA A 89 4.85 5.89 -6.15
N VAL A 90 4.71 6.70 -7.21
CA VAL A 90 5.19 6.36 -8.56
C VAL A 90 6.71 6.23 -8.59
N ALA A 91 7.44 7.16 -7.96
CA ALA A 91 8.90 7.12 -7.89
C ALA A 91 9.39 5.92 -7.06
N ALA A 92 8.76 5.64 -5.92
CA ALA A 92 9.05 4.46 -5.10
C ALA A 92 8.88 3.15 -5.88
N MET A 93 7.81 3.03 -6.69
CA MET A 93 7.65 1.88 -7.57
C MET A 93 8.78 1.76 -8.60
N ALA A 94 9.25 2.87 -9.17
CA ALA A 94 10.37 2.85 -10.09
C ALA A 94 11.67 2.40 -9.41
N VAL A 95 11.91 2.85 -8.17
CA VAL A 95 13.06 2.39 -7.35
C VAL A 95 12.98 0.90 -7.11
N LEU A 96 11.83 0.39 -6.65
CA LEU A 96 11.66 -1.03 -6.37
C LEU A 96 11.80 -1.88 -7.65
N GLN A 97 11.27 -1.43 -8.79
CA GLN A 97 11.43 -2.11 -10.07
C GLN A 97 12.89 -2.19 -10.54
N ALA A 98 13.70 -1.18 -10.22
CA ALA A 98 15.12 -1.15 -10.55
C ALA A 98 15.98 -1.90 -9.51
N TRP A 99 15.41 -2.37 -8.41
CA TRP A 99 16.14 -3.05 -7.35
C TRP A 99 16.66 -4.43 -7.79
N PRO A 100 17.91 -4.78 -7.49
CA PRO A 100 18.47 -6.08 -7.88
C PRO A 100 17.62 -7.25 -7.39
N GLY A 101 17.28 -8.17 -8.28
CA GLY A 101 16.49 -9.36 -7.99
C GLY A 101 14.98 -9.16 -8.06
N VAL A 102 14.46 -7.94 -8.19
CA VAL A 102 13.02 -7.71 -8.33
C VAL A 102 12.53 -8.02 -9.74
N ASP A 103 11.42 -8.75 -9.85
CA ASP A 103 10.72 -8.94 -11.11
C ASP A 103 9.84 -7.71 -11.42
N THR A 104 10.24 -6.96 -12.42
CA THR A 104 9.54 -5.72 -12.83
C THR A 104 8.10 -5.93 -13.30
N LYS A 105 7.72 -7.17 -13.64
CA LYS A 105 6.37 -7.55 -14.08
C LYS A 105 5.46 -7.94 -12.92
N ARG A 106 6.01 -8.19 -11.73
CA ARG A 106 5.28 -8.67 -10.55
C ARG A 106 5.33 -7.62 -9.43
N ILE A 107 4.75 -6.44 -9.70
CA ILE A 107 4.70 -5.31 -8.75
C ILE A 107 3.29 -5.14 -8.21
N GLY A 108 3.15 -5.11 -6.89
CA GLY A 108 1.94 -4.75 -6.16
C GLY A 108 2.06 -3.39 -5.50
N LEU A 109 0.92 -2.87 -5.08
CA LEU A 109 0.83 -1.61 -4.33
C LEU A 109 -0.13 -1.78 -3.17
N ALA A 110 0.35 -1.49 -1.96
CA ALA A 110 -0.45 -1.49 -0.75
C ALA A 110 -0.56 -0.07 -0.19
N GLY A 111 -1.68 0.24 0.43
CA GLY A 111 -1.86 1.50 1.15
C GLY A 111 -2.69 1.28 2.40
N TYR A 112 -2.39 2.06 3.44
CA TYR A 112 -3.17 2.09 4.66
C TYR A 112 -3.77 3.48 4.87
N SER A 113 -5.07 3.54 5.13
CA SER A 113 -5.81 4.78 5.44
C SER A 113 -5.57 5.87 4.37
N PHE A 114 -4.85 6.93 4.67
CA PHE A 114 -4.47 7.98 3.70
C PHE A 114 -3.70 7.40 2.50
N GLY A 115 -2.82 6.43 2.70
CA GLY A 115 -2.13 5.75 1.61
C GLY A 115 -3.09 5.12 0.60
N THR A 116 -4.27 4.65 1.05
CA THR A 116 -5.34 4.17 0.13
C THR A 116 -5.94 5.29 -0.69
N ARG A 117 -6.15 6.49 -0.09
CA ARG A 117 -6.65 7.67 -0.81
C ARG A 117 -5.72 8.03 -1.97
N VAL A 118 -4.41 8.03 -1.74
CA VAL A 118 -3.42 8.30 -2.79
C VAL A 118 -3.55 7.28 -3.93
N ILE A 119 -3.71 6.00 -3.63
CA ILE A 119 -3.87 4.93 -4.62
C ILE A 119 -5.19 5.06 -5.39
N LEU A 120 -6.28 5.33 -4.68
CA LEU A 120 -7.64 5.35 -5.23
C LEU A 120 -7.87 6.54 -6.16
N SER A 121 -7.23 7.70 -5.87
CA SER A 121 -7.56 8.97 -6.53
C SER A 121 -6.75 9.26 -7.78
N HIS A 122 -5.57 8.64 -7.97
CA HIS A 122 -4.64 9.05 -9.02
C HIS A 122 -4.35 7.93 -10.04
N PRO A 123 -4.81 8.07 -11.30
CA PRO A 123 -4.57 7.08 -12.35
C PRO A 123 -3.09 6.78 -12.61
N GLU A 124 -2.20 7.75 -12.39
CA GLU A 124 -0.75 7.56 -12.62
C GLU A 124 -0.14 6.46 -11.74
N VAL A 125 -0.51 6.43 -10.46
CA VAL A 125 0.01 5.42 -9.53
C VAL A 125 -0.59 4.03 -9.80
N GLN A 126 -1.71 3.98 -10.52
CA GLN A 126 -2.43 2.75 -10.86
C GLN A 126 -1.91 2.06 -12.12
N LYS A 127 -1.01 2.69 -12.90
CA LYS A 127 -0.61 2.17 -14.22
C LYS A 127 0.21 0.87 -14.13
N LYS A 128 1.12 0.77 -13.18
CA LYS A 128 2.10 -0.31 -13.12
C LYS A 128 1.74 -1.49 -12.21
N PRO A 129 1.11 -1.31 -11.03
CA PRO A 129 0.83 -2.42 -10.14
C PRO A 129 -0.10 -3.45 -10.78
N ARG A 130 0.17 -4.74 -10.57
CA ARG A 130 -0.69 -5.85 -11.00
C ARG A 130 -1.80 -6.17 -10.01
N ALA A 131 -1.61 -5.82 -8.74
CA ALA A 131 -2.58 -6.02 -7.67
C ALA A 131 -2.50 -4.89 -6.64
N PHE A 132 -3.61 -4.61 -5.96
CA PHE A 132 -3.73 -3.54 -4.98
C PHE A 132 -4.31 -4.05 -3.67
N ALA A 133 -3.66 -3.76 -2.54
CA ALA A 133 -4.22 -3.99 -1.21
C ALA A 133 -4.54 -2.64 -0.54
N LEU A 134 -5.80 -2.45 -0.21
CA LEU A 134 -6.37 -1.23 0.35
C LEU A 134 -6.81 -1.50 1.78
N ILE A 135 -6.02 -1.05 2.74
CA ILE A 135 -6.21 -1.30 4.17
C ILE A 135 -6.91 -0.11 4.80
N SER A 136 -8.07 -0.33 5.38
CA SER A 136 -8.92 0.69 6.03
C SER A 136 -9.09 1.96 5.17
N PRO A 137 -9.52 1.85 3.89
CA PRO A 137 -9.80 3.02 3.06
C PRO A 137 -11.02 3.78 3.60
N SER A 138 -11.07 5.10 3.47
CA SER A 138 -12.29 5.84 3.80
C SER A 138 -13.39 5.59 2.76
N PHE A 139 -14.66 5.68 3.19
CA PHE A 139 -15.81 5.57 2.28
C PHE A 139 -15.72 6.59 1.14
N GLU A 140 -15.40 7.85 1.46
CA GLU A 140 -15.26 8.92 0.46
C GLU A 140 -14.21 8.59 -0.61
N ALA A 141 -13.05 8.05 -0.19
CA ALA A 141 -11.99 7.67 -1.11
C ALA A 141 -12.43 6.51 -2.03
N LEU A 142 -13.20 5.57 -1.53
CA LEU A 142 -13.75 4.47 -2.34
C LEU A 142 -14.83 4.97 -3.29
N ASP A 143 -15.72 5.86 -2.84
CA ASP A 143 -16.83 6.36 -3.65
C ASP A 143 -16.35 7.20 -4.84
N THR A 144 -15.32 8.01 -4.65
CA THR A 144 -14.73 8.86 -5.71
C THR A 144 -13.59 8.22 -6.47
N ALA A 145 -13.30 6.93 -6.24
CA ALA A 145 -12.10 6.25 -6.72
C ALA A 145 -12.00 6.17 -8.25
N THR A 146 -10.89 6.66 -8.82
CA THR A 146 -10.53 6.42 -10.23
C THR A 146 -10.18 4.96 -10.48
N LEU A 147 -9.72 4.23 -9.44
CA LEU A 147 -9.40 2.80 -9.48
C LEU A 147 -10.61 1.92 -9.80
N LYS A 148 -11.85 2.42 -9.69
CA LYS A 148 -13.08 1.70 -10.06
C LYS A 148 -13.05 1.15 -11.49
N LYS A 149 -12.41 1.85 -12.40
CA LYS A 149 -12.29 1.47 -13.82
C LYS A 149 -11.20 0.43 -14.10
N ASN A 150 -10.39 0.11 -13.10
CA ASN A 150 -9.26 -0.81 -13.23
C ASN A 150 -9.72 -2.26 -12.99
N GLU A 151 -9.41 -3.18 -13.89
CA GLU A 151 -9.84 -4.59 -13.82
C GLU A 151 -8.89 -5.49 -13.01
N ARG A 152 -7.72 -4.97 -12.60
CA ARG A 152 -6.74 -5.76 -11.85
C ARG A 152 -7.25 -6.15 -10.46
N PRO A 153 -6.75 -7.25 -9.88
CA PRO A 153 -7.14 -7.71 -8.55
C PRO A 153 -6.97 -6.64 -7.48
N LYS A 154 -7.95 -6.52 -6.62
CA LYS A 154 -7.99 -5.60 -5.49
C LYS A 154 -8.47 -6.31 -4.23
N LEU A 155 -7.76 -6.13 -3.14
CA LEU A 155 -8.20 -6.47 -1.79
C LEU A 155 -8.59 -5.18 -1.06
N ILE A 156 -9.74 -5.17 -0.44
CA ILE A 156 -10.12 -4.17 0.57
C ILE A 156 -10.28 -4.92 1.88
N VAL A 157 -9.52 -4.52 2.90
CA VAL A 157 -9.60 -5.09 4.24
C VAL A 157 -9.78 -4.00 5.28
N THR A 158 -10.73 -4.17 6.19
CA THR A 158 -11.04 -3.23 7.26
C THR A 158 -11.60 -3.96 8.47
N GLY A 159 -11.53 -3.33 9.64
CA GLY A 159 -12.18 -3.83 10.84
C GLY A 159 -13.65 -3.44 10.92
N ASP A 160 -14.46 -4.26 11.59
CA ASP A 160 -15.90 -3.98 11.79
C ASP A 160 -16.15 -2.86 12.82
N ARG A 161 -15.13 -2.49 13.61
CA ARG A 161 -15.15 -1.33 14.53
C ARG A 161 -14.49 -0.09 13.96
N ASP A 162 -14.07 -0.11 12.69
CA ASP A 162 -13.51 1.05 12.01
C ASP A 162 -14.59 2.09 11.74
N LYS A 163 -14.54 3.20 12.47
CA LYS A 163 -15.53 4.28 12.39
C LYS A 163 -15.39 5.18 11.16
N LEU A 164 -14.26 5.10 10.43
CA LEU A 164 -14.02 5.86 9.21
C LEU A 164 -14.66 5.17 7.99
N ILE A 165 -14.93 3.88 8.09
CA ILE A 165 -15.69 3.11 7.12
C ILE A 165 -17.05 2.75 7.75
N ARG A 166 -18.11 3.26 7.19
CA ARG A 166 -19.46 2.78 7.52
C ARG A 166 -19.75 1.58 6.64
N SER A 167 -19.54 0.38 7.19
CA SER A 167 -19.66 -0.90 6.45
C SER A 167 -21.03 -1.09 5.79
N GLU A 168 -22.07 -0.47 6.34
CA GLU A 168 -23.46 -0.58 5.87
C GLU A 168 -23.67 -0.02 4.45
N ASN A 169 -22.84 0.94 4.03
CA ASN A 169 -22.93 1.59 2.72
C ASN A 169 -21.91 1.10 1.70
N LEU A 170 -21.05 0.15 2.07
CA LEU A 170 -19.95 -0.28 1.22
C LEU A 170 -20.38 -1.12 0.01
N GLN A 171 -21.41 -1.97 0.15
CA GLN A 171 -21.80 -2.92 -0.89
C GLN A 171 -22.08 -2.26 -2.25
N PRO A 172 -22.88 -1.19 -2.36
CA PRO A 172 -23.11 -0.53 -3.65
C PRO A 172 -21.83 0.05 -4.25
N VAL A 173 -20.93 0.59 -3.39
CA VAL A 173 -19.65 1.15 -3.85
C VAL A 173 -18.73 0.04 -4.36
N LEU A 174 -18.65 -1.10 -3.67
CA LEU A 174 -17.83 -2.23 -4.10
C LEU A 174 -18.32 -2.82 -5.43
N GLN A 175 -19.64 -2.90 -5.61
CA GLN A 175 -20.25 -3.35 -6.87
C GLN A 175 -20.04 -2.38 -8.04
N SER A 176 -19.71 -1.12 -7.79
CA SER A 176 -19.42 -0.13 -8.84
C SER A 176 -18.03 -0.27 -9.46
N PHE A 177 -17.18 -1.15 -8.93
CA PHE A 177 -15.88 -1.45 -9.53
C PHE A 177 -16.05 -2.37 -10.75
N ALA A 178 -15.36 -2.07 -11.86
CA ALA A 178 -15.38 -2.89 -13.08
C ALA A 178 -14.98 -4.35 -12.81
N CYS A 179 -14.01 -4.55 -11.90
CA CYS A 179 -13.74 -5.85 -11.28
C CYS A 179 -13.94 -5.67 -9.77
N PRO A 180 -15.00 -6.25 -9.19
CA PRO A 180 -15.30 -6.13 -7.77
C PRO A 180 -14.10 -6.57 -6.91
N PRO A 181 -13.71 -5.78 -5.91
CA PRO A 181 -12.61 -6.15 -5.03
C PRO A 181 -12.98 -7.32 -4.13
N THR A 182 -12.02 -8.15 -3.76
CA THR A 182 -12.14 -9.03 -2.61
C THR A 182 -12.30 -8.16 -1.37
N PHE A 183 -13.40 -8.30 -0.66
CA PHE A 183 -13.68 -7.53 0.55
C PHE A 183 -13.59 -8.39 1.80
N LYS A 184 -12.85 -7.94 2.79
CA LYS A 184 -12.65 -8.58 4.08
C LYS A 184 -12.99 -7.63 5.21
N LEU A 185 -14.00 -8.00 5.99
CA LEU A 185 -14.39 -7.32 7.22
C LEU A 185 -13.91 -8.16 8.40
N VAL A 186 -12.94 -7.63 9.16
CA VAL A 186 -12.29 -8.37 10.26
C VAL A 186 -12.98 -8.05 11.58
N PRO A 187 -13.55 -9.05 12.27
CA PRO A 187 -14.31 -8.83 13.50
C PRO A 187 -13.45 -8.28 14.65
N GLY A 188 -13.99 -7.32 15.40
CA GLY A 188 -13.39 -6.78 16.61
C GLY A 188 -12.27 -5.77 16.41
N VAL A 189 -11.92 -5.47 15.16
CA VAL A 189 -10.78 -4.62 14.79
C VAL A 189 -11.23 -3.19 14.52
N ASP A 190 -10.50 -2.23 15.05
CA ASP A 190 -10.69 -0.81 14.78
C ASP A 190 -9.77 -0.32 13.62
N HIS A 191 -9.81 1.01 13.38
CA HIS A 191 -9.00 1.65 12.33
C HIS A 191 -7.50 1.44 12.52
N TYR A 192 -7.01 1.34 13.76
CA TYR A 192 -5.59 1.39 14.10
C TYR A 192 -4.87 0.03 14.05
N TRP A 193 -5.62 -1.08 14.07
CA TRP A 193 -5.09 -2.46 14.02
C TRP A 193 -4.14 -2.81 15.17
N MET A 194 -4.04 -1.97 16.21
CA MET A 194 -3.06 -2.12 17.28
C MET A 194 -3.22 -3.47 18.01
N GLY A 195 -2.14 -4.30 17.97
CA GLY A 195 -2.16 -5.66 18.54
C GLY A 195 -2.99 -6.68 17.75
N GLN A 196 -3.44 -6.32 16.55
CA GLN A 196 -4.27 -7.17 15.66
C GLN A 196 -3.68 -7.26 14.25
N GLU A 197 -2.41 -6.89 14.10
CA GLU A 197 -1.70 -6.87 12.83
C GLU A 197 -1.63 -8.26 12.20
N ASP A 198 -1.59 -9.33 12.99
CA ASP A 198 -1.58 -10.71 12.50
C ASP A 198 -2.86 -11.04 11.71
N LEU A 199 -4.02 -10.52 12.12
CA LEU A 199 -5.28 -10.70 11.39
C LEU A 199 -5.24 -10.00 10.03
N LEU A 200 -4.61 -8.83 9.95
CA LEU A 200 -4.42 -8.11 8.71
C LEU A 200 -3.52 -8.86 7.73
N VAL A 201 -2.35 -9.30 8.20
CA VAL A 201 -1.36 -9.93 7.32
C VAL A 201 -1.77 -11.33 6.89
N ALA A 202 -2.71 -11.97 7.61
CA ALA A 202 -3.36 -13.20 7.18
C ALA A 202 -4.22 -13.01 5.91
N GLU A 203 -4.69 -11.80 5.62
CA GLU A 203 -5.43 -11.48 4.40
C GLU A 203 -4.52 -10.90 3.31
N VAL A 204 -3.65 -9.96 3.65
CA VAL A 204 -2.80 -9.23 2.68
C VAL A 204 -1.72 -10.13 2.07
N GLY A 205 -1.09 -10.98 2.88
CA GLY A 205 0.00 -11.85 2.44
C GLY A 205 -0.44 -12.86 1.37
N PRO A 206 -1.47 -13.69 1.63
CA PRO A 206 -2.00 -14.62 0.64
C PRO A 206 -2.52 -13.93 -0.62
N PHE A 207 -3.20 -12.78 -0.49
CA PHE A 207 -3.68 -12.02 -1.64
C PHE A 207 -2.55 -11.66 -2.61
N PHE A 208 -1.44 -11.11 -2.14
CA PHE A 208 -0.32 -10.81 -3.02
C PHE A 208 0.39 -12.07 -3.53
N ALA A 209 0.48 -13.13 -2.72
CA ALA A 209 1.06 -14.39 -3.17
C ALA A 209 0.28 -15.00 -4.34
N GLU A 210 -1.05 -14.95 -4.31
CA GLU A 210 -1.90 -15.44 -5.39
C GLU A 210 -1.81 -14.59 -6.67
N ASN A 211 -1.76 -13.26 -6.53
CA ASN A 211 -1.91 -12.33 -7.66
C ASN A 211 -0.58 -11.83 -8.25
N LEU A 212 0.55 -12.14 -7.61
CA LEU A 212 1.91 -11.80 -8.06
C LEU A 212 2.80 -13.04 -8.22
N ALA A 213 2.21 -14.23 -8.21
CA ALA A 213 2.92 -15.49 -8.46
C ALA A 213 3.57 -15.54 -9.86
#